data_9dc088ff1033273aed8c67f51568d35f
#
_entry.id   9dc088ff1033273aed8c67f51568d35f
#
_cell.length_a   1.000
_cell.length_b   1.000
_cell.length_c   1.000
_cell.angle_alpha   90.00
_cell.angle_beta   90.00
_cell.angle_gamma   90.00
#
_symmetry.space_group_name_H-M   'P 1'
#
loop_
_entity.id
_entity.type
_entity.pdbx_description
1 polymer ?
#
loop_
_entity_poly.entity_id
_entity_poly.type
_entity_poly.pdbx_seq_one_letter_code
_entity_poly.pdbx_strand_id
1 'polypeptide(L)'
;MTIEGGSILCHIMVGDVRFLCPVSHSIDPLIPFAFLHKAVAILQEYLIGSTDPALMTEDVICEHFDIVYELMEEMLDGAGHVLLTEVNALKDIVLPPSWLDKLIHTVGLSSSAEHARTSLASPVPWRRPNSKYA
;
A
#
# COMPACT_ATOMS: atom_id res chain seq x y z
N MET A 1 -16.47 -18.41 -9.55
CA MET A 1 -15.59 -18.85 -10.64
C MET A 1 -14.57 -19.80 -10.06
N THR A 2 -14.64 -21.09 -10.39
CA THR A 2 -13.70 -22.08 -9.87
C THR A 2 -12.49 -22.10 -10.80
N ILE A 3 -11.34 -21.76 -10.28
CA ILE A 3 -10.06 -21.87 -11.02
C ILE A 3 -9.64 -23.34 -10.91
N GLU A 4 -9.24 -23.96 -12.03
CA GLU A 4 -8.70 -25.34 -12.03
C GLU A 4 -7.58 -25.46 -10.99
N GLY A 5 -7.71 -26.47 -10.11
CA GLY A 5 -6.78 -26.72 -9.00
C GLY A 5 -7.36 -26.57 -7.60
N GLY A 6 -8.68 -26.37 -7.48
CA GLY A 6 -9.35 -26.31 -6.17
C GLY A 6 -9.17 -24.99 -5.41
N SER A 7 -9.01 -23.88 -6.14
CA SER A 7 -8.98 -22.53 -5.57
C SER A 7 -10.35 -21.85 -5.67
N ILE A 8 -10.69 -21.07 -4.65
CA ILE A 8 -11.87 -20.22 -4.61
C ILE A 8 -11.43 -18.78 -4.74
N LEU A 9 -12.14 -17.98 -5.54
CA LEU A 9 -11.89 -16.56 -5.66
C LEU A 9 -12.94 -15.79 -4.85
N CYS A 10 -12.51 -15.21 -3.73
CA CYS A 10 -13.31 -14.28 -2.94
C CYS A 10 -13.12 -12.86 -3.51
N HIS A 11 -14.20 -12.09 -3.57
CA HIS A 11 -14.10 -10.71 -4.03
C HIS A 11 -15.09 -9.80 -3.33
N ILE A 12 -14.70 -8.53 -3.19
CA ILE A 12 -15.57 -7.42 -2.79
C ILE A 12 -15.40 -6.28 -3.79
N MET A 13 -16.41 -5.43 -3.87
CA MET A 13 -16.40 -4.26 -4.74
C MET A 13 -16.60 -3.01 -3.89
N VAL A 14 -15.71 -2.03 -4.05
CA VAL A 14 -15.78 -0.76 -3.32
C VAL A 14 -15.50 0.37 -4.30
N GLY A 15 -16.47 1.25 -4.51
CA GLY A 15 -16.43 2.21 -5.59
C GLY A 15 -16.31 1.51 -6.94
N ASP A 16 -15.34 1.93 -7.75
CA ASP A 16 -15.05 1.34 -9.05
C ASP A 16 -14.02 0.21 -9.00
N VAL A 17 -13.46 -0.08 -7.82
CA VAL A 17 -12.37 -1.04 -7.64
C VAL A 17 -12.90 -2.39 -7.14
N ARG A 18 -12.45 -3.45 -7.79
CA ARG A 18 -12.73 -4.83 -7.37
C ARG A 18 -11.50 -5.44 -6.72
N PHE A 19 -11.64 -5.82 -5.46
CA PHE A 19 -10.61 -6.51 -4.69
C PHE A 19 -10.82 -8.01 -4.78
N LEU A 20 -9.78 -8.75 -5.16
CA LEU A 20 -9.82 -10.18 -5.42
C LEU A 20 -8.84 -10.90 -4.48
N CYS A 21 -9.28 -11.98 -3.87
CA CYS A 21 -8.46 -12.83 -3.00
C CYS A 21 -8.64 -14.31 -3.40
N PRO A 22 -7.68 -14.89 -4.12
CA PRO A 22 -7.68 -16.32 -4.40
C PRO A 22 -7.21 -17.09 -3.15
N VAL A 23 -7.98 -18.08 -2.74
CA VAL A 23 -7.68 -18.93 -1.57
C VAL A 23 -7.92 -20.40 -1.88
N SER A 24 -7.30 -21.29 -1.11
CA SER A 24 -7.62 -22.72 -1.18
C SER A 24 -9.05 -22.98 -0.76
N HIS A 25 -9.69 -23.96 -1.38
CA HIS A 25 -11.06 -24.39 -1.03
C HIS A 25 -11.20 -24.93 0.40
N SER A 26 -10.09 -25.28 1.06
CA SER A 26 -10.04 -25.75 2.44
C SER A 26 -10.09 -24.63 3.48
N ILE A 27 -9.96 -23.36 3.05
CA ILE A 27 -9.97 -22.21 3.95
C ILE A 27 -11.42 -21.76 4.18
N ASP A 28 -11.73 -21.43 5.45
CA ASP A 28 -13.02 -20.84 5.80
C ASP A 28 -13.19 -19.50 5.04
N PRO A 29 -14.27 -19.34 4.26
CA PRO A 29 -14.51 -18.10 3.49
C PRO A 29 -14.57 -16.83 4.34
N LEU A 30 -14.87 -16.94 5.63
CA LEU A 30 -14.89 -15.79 6.54
C LEU A 30 -13.52 -15.11 6.66
N ILE A 31 -12.43 -15.89 6.60
CA ILE A 31 -11.06 -15.38 6.73
C ILE A 31 -10.69 -14.42 5.59
N PRO A 32 -10.79 -14.82 4.29
CA PRO A 32 -10.47 -13.91 3.19
C PRO A 32 -11.41 -12.70 3.11
N PHE A 33 -12.68 -12.83 3.46
CA PHE A 33 -13.59 -11.69 3.50
C PHE A 33 -13.24 -10.72 4.63
N ALA A 34 -12.91 -11.21 5.83
CA ALA A 34 -12.45 -10.37 6.93
C ALA A 34 -11.15 -9.62 6.56
N PHE A 35 -10.21 -10.29 5.90
CA PHE A 35 -9.00 -9.67 5.39
C PHE A 35 -9.30 -8.60 4.34
N LEU A 36 -10.12 -8.89 3.33
CA LEU A 36 -10.47 -7.94 2.27
C LEU A 36 -11.11 -6.67 2.85
N HIS A 37 -12.04 -6.81 3.80
CA HIS A 37 -12.66 -5.65 4.45
C HIS A 37 -11.64 -4.82 5.24
N LYS A 38 -10.71 -5.46 5.95
CA LYS A 38 -9.62 -4.77 6.65
C LYS A 38 -8.68 -4.06 5.68
N ALA A 39 -8.25 -4.73 4.62
CA ALA A 39 -7.37 -4.17 3.61
C ALA A 39 -8.00 -2.94 2.93
N VAL A 40 -9.27 -3.01 2.57
CA VAL A 40 -10.00 -1.85 2.01
C VAL A 40 -10.06 -0.70 3.00
N ALA A 41 -10.37 -0.96 4.27
CA ALA A 41 -10.42 0.09 5.30
C ALA A 41 -9.06 0.78 5.47
N ILE A 42 -7.96 0.02 5.43
CA ILE A 42 -6.60 0.55 5.49
C ILE A 42 -6.30 1.42 4.27
N LEU A 43 -6.61 0.93 3.06
CA LEU A 43 -6.41 1.69 1.83
C LEU A 43 -7.23 2.99 1.80
N GLN A 44 -8.48 2.94 2.24
CA GLN A 44 -9.31 4.14 2.36
C GLN A 44 -8.70 5.16 3.34
N GLU A 45 -8.24 4.73 4.49
CA GLU A 45 -7.58 5.58 5.48
C GLU A 45 -6.28 6.20 4.95
N TYR A 46 -5.47 5.41 4.22
CA TYR A 46 -4.18 5.86 3.71
C TYR A 46 -4.29 6.79 2.51
N LEU A 47 -5.11 6.42 1.53
CA LEU A 47 -5.13 7.08 0.22
C LEU A 47 -6.16 8.21 0.18
N ILE A 48 -7.27 8.06 0.88
CA ILE A 48 -8.42 8.95 0.78
C ILE A 48 -8.62 9.76 2.07
N GLY A 49 -8.32 9.15 3.23
CA GLY A 49 -8.65 9.71 4.55
C GLY A 49 -10.16 9.76 4.83
N SER A 50 -10.95 8.98 4.11
CA SER A 50 -12.40 8.89 4.23
C SER A 50 -12.87 7.46 4.00
N THR A 51 -13.95 7.07 4.66
CA THR A 51 -14.60 5.76 4.49
C THR A 51 -15.67 5.75 3.39
N ASP A 52 -15.79 6.84 2.61
CA ASP A 52 -16.75 6.91 1.51
C ASP A 52 -16.31 5.99 0.36
N PRO A 53 -17.11 4.95 0.04
CA PRO A 53 -16.78 4.01 -1.04
C PRO A 53 -16.68 4.68 -2.42
N ALA A 54 -17.42 5.75 -2.66
CA ALA A 54 -17.44 6.44 -3.96
C ALA A 54 -16.11 7.10 -4.31
N LEU A 55 -15.26 7.37 -3.31
CA LEU A 55 -13.94 7.95 -3.51
C LEU A 55 -12.86 6.92 -3.86
N MET A 56 -13.16 5.62 -3.76
CA MET A 56 -12.24 4.56 -4.16
C MET A 56 -12.34 4.33 -5.66
N THR A 57 -11.48 5.00 -6.41
CA THR A 57 -11.44 4.96 -7.87
C THR A 57 -10.16 4.30 -8.38
N GLU A 58 -10.16 3.88 -9.65
CA GLU A 58 -8.97 3.36 -10.31
C GLU A 58 -7.82 4.38 -10.28
N ASP A 59 -8.12 5.65 -10.53
CA ASP A 59 -7.12 6.72 -10.55
C ASP A 59 -6.38 6.85 -9.21
N VAL A 60 -7.09 6.78 -8.08
CA VAL A 60 -6.50 6.83 -6.74
C VAL A 60 -5.53 5.68 -6.49
N ILE A 61 -5.89 4.47 -6.93
CA ILE A 61 -5.01 3.29 -6.80
C ILE A 61 -3.78 3.42 -7.70
N CYS A 62 -3.95 3.89 -8.94
CA CYS A 62 -2.84 4.05 -9.88
C CYS A 62 -1.88 5.16 -9.47
N GLU A 63 -2.39 6.28 -8.94
CA GLU A 63 -1.58 7.40 -8.49
C GLU A 63 -0.69 7.04 -7.29
N HIS A 64 -1.18 6.17 -6.41
CA HIS A 64 -0.49 5.74 -5.19
C HIS A 64 -0.12 4.25 -5.21
N PHE A 65 0.17 3.72 -6.38
CA PHE A 65 0.46 2.30 -6.57
C PHE A 65 1.62 1.79 -5.71
N ASP A 66 2.65 2.59 -5.53
CA ASP A 66 3.81 2.31 -4.67
C ASP A 66 3.39 2.04 -3.22
N ILE A 67 2.55 2.92 -2.67
CA ILE A 67 2.04 2.78 -1.29
C ILE A 67 1.10 1.58 -1.16
N VAL A 68 0.25 1.35 -2.16
CA VAL A 68 -0.63 0.16 -2.18
C VAL A 68 0.22 -1.12 -2.13
N TYR A 69 1.30 -1.16 -2.90
CA TYR A 69 2.20 -2.31 -2.95
C TYR A 69 2.90 -2.54 -1.61
N GLU A 70 3.49 -1.49 -1.02
CA GLU A 70 4.14 -1.54 0.30
C GLU A 70 3.16 -2.00 1.39
N LEU A 71 1.94 -1.46 1.41
CA LEU A 71 0.92 -1.89 2.36
C LEU A 71 0.56 -3.38 2.21
N MET A 72 0.45 -3.88 0.98
CA MET A 72 0.18 -5.30 0.76
C MET A 72 1.32 -6.19 1.23
N GLU A 73 2.59 -5.79 1.02
CA GLU A 73 3.75 -6.54 1.49
C GLU A 73 3.84 -6.57 3.03
N GLU A 74 3.45 -5.48 3.71
CA GLU A 74 3.44 -5.47 5.18
C GLU A 74 2.24 -6.22 5.77
N MET A 75 1.11 -6.25 5.07
CA MET A 75 -0.08 -6.97 5.53
C MET A 75 -0.03 -8.47 5.30
N LEU A 76 0.73 -8.94 4.31
CA LEU A 76 0.81 -10.35 3.92
C LEU A 76 2.26 -10.83 3.87
N ASP A 77 2.49 -12.07 4.32
CA ASP A 77 3.77 -12.73 4.05
C ASP A 77 3.84 -13.31 2.63
N GLY A 78 5.02 -13.78 2.22
CA GLY A 78 5.23 -14.38 0.91
C GLY A 78 4.43 -15.68 0.67
N ALA A 79 3.84 -16.25 1.69
CA ALA A 79 2.97 -17.44 1.63
C ALA A 79 1.46 -17.06 1.67
N GLY A 80 1.15 -15.78 1.82
CA GLY A 80 -0.22 -15.25 1.86
C GLY A 80 -0.87 -15.31 3.24
N HIS A 81 -0.09 -15.46 4.32
CA HIS A 81 -0.63 -15.32 5.68
C HIS A 81 -0.76 -13.85 6.07
N VAL A 82 -1.82 -13.54 6.78
CA VAL A 82 -2.05 -12.19 7.29
C VAL A 82 -1.10 -11.91 8.46
N LEU A 83 -0.27 -10.88 8.33
CA LEU A 83 0.70 -10.46 9.34
C LEU A 83 0.17 -9.29 10.15
N LEU A 84 0.07 -8.10 9.54
CA LEU A 84 -0.24 -6.86 10.19
C LEU A 84 -1.44 -6.18 9.51
N THR A 85 -2.49 -5.92 10.28
CA THR A 85 -3.70 -5.23 9.81
C THR A 85 -4.13 -4.09 10.74
N GLU A 86 -3.20 -3.59 11.54
CA GLU A 86 -3.44 -2.45 12.42
C GLU A 86 -2.92 -1.16 11.80
N VAL A 87 -3.84 -0.22 11.54
CA VAL A 87 -3.54 1.04 10.82
C VAL A 87 -2.43 1.85 11.50
N ASN A 88 -2.43 1.93 12.83
CA ASN A 88 -1.43 2.71 13.54
C ASN A 88 -0.03 2.11 13.43
N ALA A 89 0.09 0.79 13.50
CA ALA A 89 1.36 0.10 13.33
C ALA A 89 1.86 0.19 11.88
N LEU A 90 0.97 0.14 10.91
CA LEU A 90 1.32 0.34 9.50
C LEU A 90 1.80 1.77 9.23
N LYS A 91 1.22 2.80 9.87
CA LYS A 91 1.66 4.21 9.75
C LYS A 91 3.08 4.46 10.25
N ASP A 92 3.57 3.61 11.14
CA ASP A 92 4.96 3.68 11.62
C ASP A 92 5.96 3.10 10.59
N ILE A 93 5.50 2.23 9.70
CA ILE A 93 6.32 1.53 8.69
C ILE A 93 6.16 2.19 7.33
N VAL A 94 4.93 2.36 6.87
CA VAL A 94 4.57 2.94 5.57
C VAL A 94 4.03 4.34 5.77
N LEU A 95 4.71 5.34 5.22
CA LEU A 95 4.29 6.75 5.37
C LEU A 95 3.10 7.06 4.44
N PRO A 96 1.98 7.59 4.97
CA PRO A 96 0.87 8.03 4.13
C PRO A 96 1.27 9.16 3.17
N PRO A 97 0.71 9.23 1.95
CA PRO A 97 1.05 10.26 0.95
C PRO A 97 0.84 11.68 1.49
N SER A 98 -0.20 11.89 2.28
CA SER A 98 -0.49 13.19 2.90
C SER A 98 0.58 13.70 3.88
N TRP A 99 1.45 12.83 4.38
CA TRP A 99 2.57 13.21 5.25
C TRP A 99 3.74 13.77 4.45
N LEU A 100 3.99 13.24 3.27
CA LEU A 100 5.03 13.75 2.36
C LEU A 100 4.72 15.18 1.93
N ASP A 101 3.46 15.47 1.58
CA ASP A 101 3.01 16.82 1.24
C ASP A 101 3.17 17.79 2.42
N LYS A 102 2.79 17.38 3.62
CA LYS A 102 2.98 18.19 4.82
C LYS A 102 4.44 18.47 5.14
N LEU A 103 5.33 17.49 4.96
CA LEU A 103 6.78 17.67 5.15
C LEU A 103 7.36 18.63 4.10
N ILE A 104 6.98 18.50 2.84
CA ILE A 104 7.41 19.39 1.75
C ILE A 104 6.95 20.84 2.03
N HIS A 105 5.71 21.03 2.46
CA HIS A 105 5.18 22.35 2.82
C HIS A 105 5.82 22.96 4.07
N THR A 106 6.15 22.12 5.08
CA THR A 106 6.77 22.58 6.33
C THR A 106 8.24 22.95 6.16
N VAL A 107 8.97 22.28 5.27
CA VAL A 107 10.39 22.52 5.02
C VAL A 107 10.61 23.61 3.96
N GLY A 108 9.55 24.16 3.35
CA GLY A 108 9.65 25.27 2.38
C GLY A 108 10.36 24.90 1.06
N LEU A 109 10.48 23.60 0.76
CA LEU A 109 11.16 23.07 -0.44
C LEU A 109 10.21 22.95 -1.64
N SER A 110 9.40 23.96 -1.89
CA SER A 110 8.46 23.98 -3.03
C SER A 110 9.13 24.06 -4.42
N SER A 111 10.47 24.11 -4.49
CA SER A 111 11.20 24.16 -5.78
C SER A 111 12.18 23.01 -6.02
N SER A 112 12.26 22.01 -5.14
CA SER A 112 13.26 20.94 -5.23
C SER A 112 12.68 19.52 -5.07
N ALA A 113 11.38 19.34 -5.27
CA ALA A 113 10.72 18.06 -5.06
C ALA A 113 11.29 16.92 -5.95
N GLU A 114 11.77 17.25 -7.15
CA GLU A 114 12.44 16.26 -8.02
C GLU A 114 13.84 15.86 -7.51
N HIS A 115 14.58 16.77 -6.87
CA HIS A 115 15.90 16.47 -6.31
C HIS A 115 15.82 15.72 -4.97
N ALA A 116 14.78 15.95 -4.19
CA ALA A 116 14.58 15.24 -2.91
C ALA A 116 14.24 13.75 -3.09
N ARG A 117 13.46 13.42 -4.12
CA ARG A 117 13.16 12.01 -4.47
C ARG A 117 14.41 11.24 -4.88
N THR A 118 15.36 11.90 -5.54
CA THR A 118 16.63 11.28 -5.97
C THR A 118 17.63 11.16 -4.81
N SER A 119 17.58 12.03 -3.81
CA SER A 119 18.52 12.01 -2.68
C SER A 119 18.12 11.05 -1.55
N LEU A 120 16.82 10.77 -1.40
CA LEU A 120 16.31 9.77 -0.45
C LEU A 120 16.47 8.34 -0.98
N ALA A 121 16.61 8.19 -2.30
CA ALA A 121 16.80 6.90 -2.97
C ALA A 121 18.26 6.43 -3.04
N SER A 122 19.17 7.00 -2.22
CA SER A 122 20.53 6.45 -2.13
C SER A 122 20.51 5.19 -1.27
N PRO A 123 20.64 3.99 -1.84
CA PRO A 123 20.55 2.73 -1.10
C PRO A 123 21.73 2.53 -0.13
N VAL A 124 22.64 3.50 -0.05
CA VAL A 124 23.86 3.37 0.76
C VAL A 124 24.23 4.74 1.35
N PRO A 125 23.72 5.12 2.54
CA PRO A 125 23.91 6.46 3.11
C PRO A 125 25.36 6.83 3.45
N TRP A 126 26.28 5.87 3.49
CA TRP A 126 27.71 6.10 3.74
C TRP A 126 28.55 6.26 2.46
N ARG A 127 27.99 5.99 1.26
CA ARG A 127 28.69 6.13 0.00
C ARG A 127 28.56 7.55 -0.53
N ARG A 128 29.60 8.36 -0.38
CA ARG A 128 29.64 9.68 -1.01
C ARG A 128 29.70 9.52 -2.53
N PRO A 129 28.72 10.06 -3.30
CA PRO A 129 28.86 10.14 -4.75
C PRO A 129 30.02 11.13 -5.03
N ASN A 130 31.07 10.70 -5.64
CA ASN A 130 32.30 11.48 -6.01
C ASN A 130 33.53 11.30 -5.13
N SER A 131 33.74 10.24 -4.39
CA SER A 131 35.11 9.94 -3.98
C SER A 131 35.89 9.44 -5.21
N LYS A 132 36.65 10.32 -5.84
CA LYS A 132 37.68 9.92 -6.80
C LYS A 132 38.68 9.08 -6.01
N TYR A 133 38.87 7.84 -6.43
CA TYR A 133 40.02 7.05 -5.99
C TYR A 133 41.26 7.75 -6.52
N ALA A 134 42.05 8.25 -5.63
CA ALA A 134 43.43 8.65 -5.95
C ALA A 134 44.29 7.41 -5.99
#